data_bf940b19e6b3e5ac49be4a7c0264f758
#
_entry.id   bf940b19e6b3e5ac49be4a7c0264f758
#
_cell.length_a   1.000
_cell.length_b   1.000
_cell.length_c   1.000
_cell.angle_alpha   90.00
_cell.angle_beta   90.00
_cell.angle_gamma   90.00
#
_symmetry.space_group_name_H-M   'P 1'
#
loop_
_entity.id
_entity.type
_entity.pdbx_description
1 polymer ?
#
loop_
_entity_poly.entity_id
_entity_poly.type
_entity_poly.pdbx_seq_one_letter_code
_entity_poly.pdbx_strand_id
1 'polypeptide(L)'
;GGLAAGISVYLKQLKPEIKIIAVESEESACFKAAKDAGEPTSLSSVGIFADGVAVKLMGSETFRLCNQYVDEIMTVTNDEICGAIKDIFDDTRVIAEPAGAMSVAAIRKYVKQNDIQGKKLGGILCGSNTNFHTLRYVSERCELGEQKEAVFAVKIPERQGAFKQFCECLGGRTITEFNYRYASENEAHIFVGIKLRGGRAEFSEITRDLNGKGYECFDLSDNELAKLHVR
;
A
#
# COMPACT_ATOMS: atom_id res chain seq x y z
N GLY A 1 -18.56 -4.69 -9.67
CA GLY A 1 -18.04 -4.56 -11.05
C GLY A 1 -18.89 -3.67 -11.96
N GLY A 2 -19.96 -3.02 -11.45
CA GLY A 2 -20.88 -2.23 -12.27
C GLY A 2 -20.22 -1.08 -13.04
N LEU A 3 -19.35 -0.32 -12.38
CA LEU A 3 -18.61 0.78 -13.01
C LEU A 3 -17.71 0.26 -14.14
N ALA A 4 -16.90 -0.74 -13.87
CA ALA A 4 -16.00 -1.34 -14.88
C ALA A 4 -16.78 -1.94 -16.05
N ALA A 5 -17.87 -2.68 -15.79
CA ALA A 5 -18.73 -3.27 -16.81
C ALA A 5 -19.36 -2.19 -17.70
N GLY A 6 -20.01 -1.18 -17.10
CA GLY A 6 -20.68 -0.12 -17.87
C GLY A 6 -19.71 0.68 -18.74
N ILE A 7 -18.58 1.09 -18.19
CA ILE A 7 -17.56 1.86 -18.91
C ILE A 7 -16.93 1.02 -20.04
N SER A 8 -16.52 -0.21 -19.74
CA SER A 8 -15.86 -1.05 -20.73
C SER A 8 -16.76 -1.34 -21.94
N VAL A 9 -18.02 -1.70 -21.70
CA VAL A 9 -19.00 -1.92 -22.78
C VAL A 9 -19.16 -0.67 -23.63
N TYR A 10 -19.40 0.48 -23.01
CA TYR A 10 -19.65 1.72 -23.72
C TYR A 10 -18.43 2.20 -24.50
N LEU A 11 -17.27 2.23 -23.87
CA LEU A 11 -16.05 2.70 -24.53
C LEU A 11 -15.59 1.77 -25.66
N LYS A 12 -15.72 0.45 -25.50
CA LYS A 12 -15.37 -0.50 -26.56
C LYS A 12 -16.30 -0.40 -27.78
N GLN A 13 -17.53 0.07 -27.61
CA GLN A 13 -18.41 0.36 -28.77
C GLN A 13 -18.01 1.64 -29.51
N LEU A 14 -17.57 2.68 -28.77
CA LEU A 14 -17.18 3.95 -29.37
C LEU A 14 -15.76 3.93 -29.95
N LYS A 15 -14.84 3.29 -29.24
CA LYS A 15 -13.41 3.24 -29.57
C LYS A 15 -12.83 1.89 -29.14
N PRO A 16 -12.96 0.86 -29.99
CA PRO A 16 -12.52 -0.51 -29.68
C PRO A 16 -11.03 -0.62 -29.32
N GLU A 17 -10.22 0.31 -29.82
CA GLU A 17 -8.77 0.36 -29.61
C GLU A 17 -8.35 0.83 -28.20
N ILE A 18 -9.25 1.43 -27.43
CA ILE A 18 -8.93 1.86 -26.06
C ILE A 18 -8.68 0.63 -25.20
N LYS A 19 -7.51 0.57 -24.56
CA LYS A 19 -7.22 -0.43 -23.56
C LYS A 19 -7.93 -0.09 -22.25
N ILE A 20 -8.74 -1.01 -21.77
CA ILE A 20 -9.50 -0.90 -20.51
C ILE A 20 -8.81 -1.76 -19.45
N ILE A 21 -8.38 -1.13 -18.37
CA ILE A 21 -7.76 -1.80 -17.23
C ILE A 21 -8.71 -1.67 -16.03
N ALA A 22 -9.21 -2.79 -15.53
CA ALA A 22 -9.94 -2.83 -14.28
C ALA A 22 -8.96 -2.81 -13.11
N VAL A 23 -9.28 -2.01 -12.09
CA VAL A 23 -8.44 -1.88 -10.90
C VAL A 23 -9.19 -2.42 -9.70
N GLU A 24 -8.54 -3.28 -8.93
CA GLU A 24 -9.05 -3.84 -7.69
C GLU A 24 -8.09 -3.59 -6.53
N SER A 25 -8.62 -3.50 -5.31
CA SER A 25 -7.78 -3.60 -4.11
C SER A 25 -7.24 -5.03 -4.02
N GLU A 26 -5.97 -5.20 -3.69
CA GLU A 26 -5.37 -6.52 -3.49
C GLU A 26 -6.11 -7.35 -2.44
N GLU A 27 -6.69 -6.69 -1.42
CA GLU A 27 -7.47 -7.34 -0.37
C GLU A 27 -8.91 -7.70 -0.77
N SER A 28 -9.39 -7.26 -1.95
CA SER A 28 -10.78 -7.43 -2.40
C SER A 28 -10.86 -7.70 -3.92
N ALA A 29 -9.91 -8.46 -4.47
CA ALA A 29 -9.77 -8.72 -5.89
C ALA A 29 -10.74 -9.81 -6.40
N CYS A 30 -12.05 -9.55 -6.31
CA CYS A 30 -13.08 -10.54 -6.66
C CYS A 30 -13.22 -10.78 -8.17
N PHE A 31 -12.94 -9.79 -9.02
CA PHE A 31 -12.94 -9.99 -10.48
C PHE A 31 -11.73 -10.81 -10.92
N LYS A 32 -10.56 -10.54 -10.35
CA LYS A 32 -9.37 -11.37 -10.62
C LYS A 32 -9.61 -12.83 -10.24
N ALA A 33 -10.14 -13.09 -9.04
CA ALA A 33 -10.47 -14.43 -8.60
C ALA A 33 -11.50 -15.10 -9.50
N ALA A 34 -12.56 -14.38 -9.91
CA ALA A 34 -13.58 -14.88 -10.83
C ALA A 34 -13.00 -15.20 -12.23
N LYS A 35 -12.09 -14.36 -12.72
CA LYS A 35 -11.43 -14.57 -14.02
C LYS A 35 -10.53 -15.80 -13.99
N ASP A 36 -9.76 -15.98 -12.92
CA ASP A 36 -8.89 -17.14 -12.74
C ASP A 36 -9.70 -18.45 -12.62
N ALA A 37 -10.88 -18.39 -11.98
CA ALA A 37 -11.78 -19.55 -11.85
C ALA A 37 -12.67 -19.79 -13.10
N GLY A 38 -12.84 -18.78 -13.96
CA GLY A 38 -13.77 -18.84 -15.11
C GLY A 38 -15.23 -18.53 -14.76
N GLU A 39 -15.55 -18.30 -13.48
CA GLU A 39 -16.89 -18.01 -12.95
C GLU A 39 -16.84 -17.13 -11.71
N PRO A 40 -17.95 -16.41 -11.36
CA PRO A 40 -18.02 -15.66 -10.13
C PRO A 40 -17.69 -16.49 -8.91
N THR A 41 -16.61 -16.16 -8.22
CA THR A 41 -16.07 -16.91 -7.08
C THR A 41 -16.02 -16.02 -5.84
N SER A 42 -16.49 -16.56 -4.71
CA SER A 42 -16.51 -15.82 -3.45
C SER A 42 -15.14 -15.79 -2.80
N LEU A 43 -14.65 -14.60 -2.44
CA LEU A 43 -13.46 -14.46 -1.62
C LEU A 43 -13.69 -14.96 -0.19
N SER A 44 -12.66 -15.47 0.46
CA SER A 44 -12.72 -15.86 1.88
C SER A 44 -12.91 -14.65 2.80
N SER A 45 -12.22 -13.55 2.49
CA SER A 45 -12.28 -12.27 3.20
C SER A 45 -12.18 -11.11 2.22
N VAL A 46 -12.48 -9.91 2.69
CA VAL A 46 -12.28 -8.64 1.97
C VAL A 46 -11.65 -7.62 2.91
N GLY A 47 -10.79 -6.76 2.39
CA GLY A 47 -10.26 -5.62 3.11
C GLY A 47 -11.32 -4.52 3.24
N ILE A 48 -11.27 -3.80 4.36
CA ILE A 48 -12.24 -2.75 4.68
C ILE A 48 -11.72 -1.33 4.44
N PHE A 49 -10.43 -1.19 4.12
CA PHE A 49 -9.84 0.15 3.91
C PHE A 49 -10.45 0.86 2.70
N ALA A 50 -10.54 0.18 1.56
CA ALA A 50 -11.25 0.67 0.39
C ALA A 50 -12.69 0.11 0.37
N ASP A 51 -13.52 0.55 1.33
CA ASP A 51 -14.85 0.02 1.62
C ASP A 51 -15.80 0.10 0.43
N GLY A 52 -15.71 1.16 -0.38
CA GLY A 52 -16.51 1.32 -1.61
C GLY A 52 -16.29 0.22 -2.67
N VAL A 53 -15.22 -0.57 -2.56
CA VAL A 53 -14.92 -1.71 -3.45
C VAL A 53 -14.77 -3.04 -2.68
N ALA A 54 -15.11 -3.08 -1.40
CA ALA A 54 -15.03 -4.26 -0.55
C ALA A 54 -16.12 -5.29 -0.88
N VAL A 55 -16.05 -5.86 -2.08
CA VAL A 55 -17.03 -6.82 -2.61
C VAL A 55 -16.47 -8.22 -2.59
N LYS A 56 -17.19 -9.13 -1.93
CA LYS A 56 -16.77 -10.52 -1.75
C LYS A 56 -17.05 -11.41 -2.96
N LEU A 57 -18.12 -11.11 -3.69
CA LEU A 57 -18.58 -11.89 -4.84
C LEU A 57 -19.05 -10.94 -5.94
N MET A 58 -18.46 -11.07 -7.11
CA MET A 58 -18.86 -10.30 -8.28
C MET A 58 -20.22 -10.81 -8.83
N GLY A 59 -21.07 -9.90 -9.31
CA GLY A 59 -22.33 -10.26 -9.93
C GLY A 59 -22.11 -11.01 -11.25
N SER A 60 -22.98 -11.97 -11.58
CA SER A 60 -22.86 -12.78 -12.78
C SER A 60 -22.86 -11.98 -14.08
N GLU A 61 -23.76 -10.98 -14.18
CA GLU A 61 -23.83 -10.13 -15.39
C GLU A 61 -22.64 -9.16 -15.48
N THR A 62 -22.23 -8.57 -14.37
CA THR A 62 -21.03 -7.71 -14.36
C THR A 62 -19.77 -8.50 -14.67
N PHE A 63 -19.67 -9.74 -14.18
CA PHE A 63 -18.58 -10.64 -14.56
C PHE A 63 -18.57 -10.94 -16.04
N ARG A 64 -19.71 -11.34 -16.62
CA ARG A 64 -19.84 -11.62 -18.07
C ARG A 64 -19.36 -10.44 -18.92
N LEU A 65 -19.81 -9.23 -18.58
CA LEU A 65 -19.44 -8.02 -19.31
C LEU A 65 -17.96 -7.65 -19.12
N CYS A 66 -17.46 -7.65 -17.89
CA CYS A 66 -16.06 -7.35 -17.64
C CYS A 66 -15.12 -8.39 -18.30
N ASN A 67 -15.48 -9.68 -18.23
CA ASN A 67 -14.68 -10.73 -18.85
C ASN A 67 -14.57 -10.58 -20.38
N GLN A 68 -15.61 -10.00 -21.01
CA GLN A 68 -15.65 -9.77 -22.45
C GLN A 68 -14.93 -8.47 -22.87
N TYR A 69 -15.01 -7.40 -22.08
CA TYR A 69 -14.66 -6.05 -22.52
C TYR A 69 -13.49 -5.41 -21.77
N VAL A 70 -13.05 -5.99 -20.66
CA VAL A 70 -11.87 -5.53 -19.92
C VAL A 70 -10.63 -6.26 -20.44
N ASP A 71 -9.62 -5.50 -20.85
CA ASP A 71 -8.40 -6.07 -21.45
C ASP A 71 -7.43 -6.58 -20.39
N GLU A 72 -7.35 -5.89 -19.24
CA GLU A 72 -6.40 -6.21 -18.18
C GLU A 72 -6.99 -5.96 -16.78
N ILE A 73 -6.53 -6.71 -15.79
CA ILE A 73 -6.85 -6.49 -14.38
C ILE A 73 -5.56 -6.13 -13.66
N MET A 74 -5.60 -5.07 -12.87
CA MET A 74 -4.50 -4.63 -12.01
C MET A 74 -4.96 -4.54 -10.57
N THR A 75 -4.15 -5.03 -9.64
CA THR A 75 -4.38 -4.84 -8.20
C THR A 75 -3.47 -3.76 -7.63
N VAL A 76 -3.97 -3.03 -6.64
CA VAL A 76 -3.22 -2.02 -5.89
C VAL A 76 -3.28 -2.31 -4.39
N THR A 77 -2.16 -2.04 -3.71
CA THR A 77 -2.04 -2.20 -2.25
C THR A 77 -2.63 -1.00 -1.51
N ASN A 78 -2.88 -1.14 -0.22
CA ASN A 78 -3.31 -0.02 0.62
C ASN A 78 -2.28 1.12 0.65
N ASP A 79 -0.99 0.80 0.60
CA ASP A 79 0.09 1.79 0.57
C ASP A 79 0.09 2.58 -0.76
N GLU A 80 -0.13 1.90 -1.89
CA GLU A 80 -0.27 2.55 -3.21
C GLU A 80 -1.50 3.46 -3.24
N ILE A 81 -2.61 3.04 -2.62
CA ILE A 81 -3.83 3.86 -2.48
C ILE A 81 -3.57 5.08 -1.60
N CYS A 82 -2.92 4.92 -0.44
CA CYS A 82 -2.58 6.04 0.45
C CYS A 82 -1.68 7.07 -0.26
N GLY A 83 -0.67 6.60 -0.99
CA GLY A 83 0.17 7.48 -1.80
C GLY A 83 -0.62 8.25 -2.86
N ALA A 84 -1.58 7.60 -3.52
CA ALA A 84 -2.44 8.26 -4.51
C ALA A 84 -3.38 9.30 -3.88
N ILE A 85 -3.95 9.04 -2.69
CA ILE A 85 -4.77 10.03 -1.96
C ILE A 85 -3.94 11.27 -1.65
N LYS A 86 -2.71 11.07 -1.19
CA LYS A 86 -1.78 12.17 -0.92
C LYS A 86 -1.47 12.98 -2.18
N ASP A 87 -1.14 12.34 -3.30
CA ASP A 87 -0.84 13.02 -4.57
C ASP A 87 -2.04 13.83 -5.06
N ILE A 88 -3.24 13.24 -5.03
CA ILE A 88 -4.48 13.93 -5.40
C ILE A 88 -4.67 15.18 -4.53
N PHE A 89 -4.44 15.05 -3.22
CA PHE A 89 -4.56 16.20 -2.31
C PHE A 89 -3.49 17.26 -2.58
N ASP A 90 -2.25 16.87 -2.79
CA ASP A 90 -1.15 17.80 -3.05
C ASP A 90 -1.39 18.61 -4.34
N ASP A 91 -1.92 17.98 -5.37
CA ASP A 91 -2.16 18.62 -6.67
C ASP A 91 -3.46 19.43 -6.71
N THR A 92 -4.53 18.95 -6.08
CA THR A 92 -5.88 19.51 -6.28
C THR A 92 -6.53 20.07 -5.03
N ARG A 93 -6.00 19.78 -3.85
CA ARG A 93 -6.60 20.04 -2.54
C ARG A 93 -7.94 19.32 -2.30
N VAL A 94 -8.22 18.29 -3.10
CA VAL A 94 -9.37 17.40 -2.93
C VAL A 94 -8.95 16.17 -2.15
N ILE A 95 -9.76 15.77 -1.18
CA ILE A 95 -9.57 14.50 -0.46
C ILE A 95 -10.42 13.44 -1.15
N ALA A 96 -9.76 12.49 -1.79
CA ALA A 96 -10.42 11.33 -2.36
C ALA A 96 -10.63 10.25 -1.30
N GLU A 97 -11.73 9.51 -1.40
CA GLU A 97 -11.88 8.27 -0.64
C GLU A 97 -10.94 7.17 -1.17
N PRO A 98 -10.58 6.15 -0.37
CA PRO A 98 -9.67 5.09 -0.80
C PRO A 98 -10.09 4.41 -2.10
N ALA A 99 -11.36 4.06 -2.25
CA ALA A 99 -11.89 3.46 -3.47
C ALA A 99 -11.74 4.39 -4.70
N GLY A 100 -11.95 5.71 -4.49
CA GLY A 100 -11.82 6.72 -5.54
C GLY A 100 -10.38 6.92 -6.02
N ALA A 101 -9.41 6.82 -5.12
CA ALA A 101 -8.00 7.02 -5.44
C ALA A 101 -7.34 5.82 -6.15
N MET A 102 -7.98 4.66 -6.19
CA MET A 102 -7.41 3.43 -6.76
C MET A 102 -7.00 3.57 -8.22
N SER A 103 -7.77 4.31 -9.02
CA SER A 103 -7.44 4.56 -10.43
C SER A 103 -6.13 5.32 -10.59
N VAL A 104 -5.87 6.31 -9.73
CA VAL A 104 -4.62 7.08 -9.72
C VAL A 104 -3.45 6.21 -9.25
N ALA A 105 -3.65 5.39 -8.21
CA ALA A 105 -2.68 4.41 -7.76
C ALA A 105 -2.27 3.45 -8.89
N ALA A 106 -3.25 2.93 -9.62
CA ALA A 106 -3.02 2.03 -10.75
C ALA A 106 -2.31 2.74 -11.91
N ILE A 107 -2.64 3.97 -12.24
CA ILE A 107 -1.92 4.75 -13.25
C ILE A 107 -0.44 4.89 -12.89
N ARG A 108 -0.12 5.28 -11.65
CA ARG A 108 1.27 5.36 -11.16
C ARG A 108 2.00 4.03 -11.32
N LYS A 109 1.37 2.94 -10.88
CA LYS A 109 1.92 1.59 -10.96
C LYS A 109 2.13 1.16 -12.40
N TYR A 110 1.14 1.37 -13.27
CA TYR A 110 1.18 1.00 -14.68
C TYR A 110 2.28 1.73 -15.44
N VAL A 111 2.41 3.05 -15.23
CA VAL A 111 3.47 3.87 -15.83
C VAL A 111 4.85 3.36 -15.43
N LYS A 112 5.04 3.09 -14.14
CA LYS A 112 6.33 2.61 -13.60
C LYS A 112 6.68 1.21 -14.12
N GLN A 113 5.71 0.29 -14.16
CA GLN A 113 5.95 -1.11 -14.57
C GLN A 113 6.21 -1.27 -16.06
N ASN A 114 5.62 -0.40 -16.88
CA ASN A 114 5.67 -0.51 -18.33
C ASN A 114 6.51 0.59 -19.02
N ASP A 115 7.20 1.43 -18.24
CA ASP A 115 7.98 2.59 -18.73
C ASP A 115 7.19 3.43 -19.75
N ILE A 116 5.95 3.76 -19.42
CA ILE A 116 5.02 4.44 -20.35
C ILE A 116 5.42 5.89 -20.52
N GLN A 117 5.66 6.29 -21.76
CA GLN A 117 5.97 7.68 -22.13
C GLN A 117 5.07 8.13 -23.29
N GLY A 118 4.67 9.41 -23.28
CA GLY A 118 3.93 10.05 -24.36
C GLY A 118 2.52 9.48 -24.63
N LYS A 119 1.97 8.68 -23.71
CA LYS A 119 0.61 8.13 -23.82
C LYS A 119 -0.39 8.97 -23.02
N LYS A 120 -1.65 8.95 -23.46
CA LYS A 120 -2.77 9.52 -22.71
C LYS A 120 -3.37 8.42 -21.85
N LEU A 121 -3.39 8.61 -20.55
CA LEU A 121 -4.00 7.73 -19.57
C LEU A 121 -5.16 8.46 -18.91
N GLY A 122 -6.27 7.77 -18.66
CA GLY A 122 -7.43 8.30 -17.97
C GLY A 122 -7.82 7.39 -16.82
N GLY A 123 -8.16 7.97 -15.69
CA GLY A 123 -8.71 7.26 -14.53
C GLY A 123 -9.94 7.99 -14.02
N ILE A 124 -10.88 7.24 -13.43
CA ILE A 124 -12.06 7.82 -12.79
C ILE A 124 -11.77 8.00 -11.33
N LEU A 125 -11.75 9.24 -10.88
CA LEU A 125 -11.70 9.59 -9.47
C LEU A 125 -13.12 9.60 -8.93
N CYS A 126 -13.50 8.55 -8.23
CA CYS A 126 -14.81 8.39 -7.61
C CYS A 126 -14.79 8.92 -6.18
N GLY A 127 -15.76 9.70 -5.81
CA GLY A 127 -16.12 9.99 -4.43
C GLY A 127 -15.06 10.57 -3.49
N SER A 128 -15.55 11.10 -2.38
CA SER A 128 -14.75 11.63 -1.27
C SER A 128 -15.40 11.31 0.08
N ASN A 129 -16.12 10.19 0.17
CA ASN A 129 -16.74 9.72 1.40
C ASN A 129 -15.69 9.15 2.35
N THR A 130 -14.93 10.04 2.97
CA THR A 130 -13.87 9.67 3.90
C THR A 130 -14.06 10.33 5.27
N ASN A 131 -13.58 9.70 6.32
CA ASN A 131 -13.61 10.24 7.68
C ASN A 131 -12.20 10.61 8.17
N PHE A 132 -12.13 11.37 9.28
CA PHE A 132 -10.84 11.81 9.82
C PHE A 132 -9.92 10.66 10.28
N HIS A 133 -10.47 9.52 10.69
CA HIS A 133 -9.67 8.35 11.04
C HIS A 133 -8.96 7.78 9.81
N THR A 134 -9.67 7.74 8.67
CA THR A 134 -9.07 7.34 7.39
C THR A 134 -7.93 8.27 6.98
N LEU A 135 -8.09 9.59 7.17
CA LEU A 135 -7.03 10.56 6.86
C LEU A 135 -5.78 10.37 7.72
N ARG A 136 -5.97 10.05 9.01
CA ARG A 136 -4.85 9.71 9.89
C ARG A 136 -4.12 8.47 9.35
N TYR A 137 -4.84 7.41 9.07
CA TYR A 137 -4.30 6.17 8.51
C TYR A 137 -3.54 6.43 7.19
N VAL A 138 -4.11 7.25 6.28
CA VAL A 138 -3.46 7.64 5.03
C VAL A 138 -2.15 8.38 5.29
N SER A 139 -2.15 9.37 6.19
CA SER A 139 -0.95 10.16 6.52
C SER A 139 0.19 9.29 7.04
N GLU A 140 -0.14 8.30 7.86
CA GLU A 140 0.85 7.39 8.44
C GLU A 140 1.41 6.40 7.41
N ARG A 141 0.54 5.84 6.56
CA ARG A 141 0.93 4.81 5.59
C ARG A 141 1.60 5.35 4.34
N CYS A 142 1.32 6.58 3.92
CA CYS A 142 1.94 7.12 2.71
C CYS A 142 3.47 7.27 2.87
N GLU A 143 3.98 7.59 4.06
CA GLU A 143 5.44 7.67 4.31
C GLU A 143 6.12 6.30 4.24
N LEU A 144 5.45 5.24 4.74
CA LEU A 144 5.91 3.86 4.64
C LEU A 144 5.88 3.36 3.18
N GLY A 145 4.76 3.57 2.49
CA GLY A 145 4.59 3.15 1.09
C GLY A 145 5.52 3.88 0.11
N GLU A 146 5.88 5.13 0.42
CA GLU A 146 6.90 5.89 -0.32
C GLU A 146 8.34 5.51 0.07
N GLN A 147 8.53 4.56 0.99
CA GLN A 147 9.82 4.14 1.53
C GLN A 147 10.62 5.29 2.18
N LYS A 148 9.91 6.29 2.68
CA LYS A 148 10.47 7.41 3.44
C LYS A 148 10.61 7.12 4.93
N GLU A 149 10.01 6.04 5.37
CA GLU A 149 10.08 5.50 6.72
C GLU A 149 10.33 4.00 6.67
N ALA A 150 11.08 3.49 7.64
CA ALA A 150 11.21 2.06 7.88
C ALA A 150 10.85 1.76 9.33
N VAL A 151 10.16 0.65 9.52
CA VAL A 151 9.79 0.12 10.83
C VAL A 151 10.45 -1.24 11.02
N PHE A 152 11.15 -1.42 12.14
CA PHE A 152 11.86 -2.66 12.41
C PHE A 152 11.96 -2.94 13.92
N ALA A 153 12.12 -4.20 14.25
CA ALA A 153 12.41 -4.64 15.59
C ALA A 153 13.89 -5.00 15.73
N VAL A 154 14.48 -4.72 16.90
CA VAL A 154 15.87 -5.01 17.20
C VAL A 154 15.97 -5.64 18.56
N LYS A 155 16.73 -6.72 18.68
CA LYS A 155 17.17 -7.26 19.96
C LYS A 155 18.46 -6.57 20.39
N ILE A 156 18.49 -6.03 21.59
CA ILE A 156 19.67 -5.43 22.20
C ILE A 156 20.02 -6.12 23.51
N PRO A 157 21.30 -6.18 23.89
CA PRO A 157 21.67 -6.68 25.20
C PRO A 157 21.18 -5.75 26.32
N GLU A 158 20.61 -6.31 27.37
CA GLU A 158 20.18 -5.55 28.58
C GLU A 158 21.39 -5.29 29.45
N ARG A 159 22.11 -4.21 29.15
CA ARG A 159 23.27 -3.75 29.89
C ARG A 159 23.38 -2.23 29.83
N GLN A 160 24.01 -1.64 30.85
CA GLN A 160 24.22 -0.20 30.88
C GLN A 160 24.95 0.31 29.63
N GLY A 161 24.36 1.32 28.98
CA GLY A 161 24.88 1.93 27.73
C GLY A 161 24.48 1.26 26.43
N ALA A 162 23.88 0.07 26.43
CA ALA A 162 23.47 -0.62 25.19
C ALA A 162 22.48 0.20 24.35
N PHE A 163 21.52 0.84 24.99
CA PHE A 163 20.57 1.72 24.32
C PHE A 163 21.26 2.93 23.65
N LYS A 164 22.22 3.56 24.33
CA LYS A 164 23.01 4.66 23.75
C LYS A 164 23.79 4.19 22.51
N GLN A 165 24.44 3.03 22.59
CA GLN A 165 25.17 2.44 21.46
C GLN A 165 24.24 2.16 20.28
N PHE A 166 23.04 1.64 20.53
CA PHE A 166 22.04 1.44 19.50
C PHE A 166 21.63 2.76 18.81
N CYS A 167 21.32 3.81 19.61
CA CYS A 167 20.98 5.13 19.05
C CYS A 167 22.12 5.73 18.21
N GLU A 168 23.38 5.56 18.62
CA GLU A 168 24.53 5.98 17.84
C GLU A 168 24.62 5.27 16.50
N CYS A 169 24.22 3.98 16.42
CA CYS A 169 24.17 3.23 15.17
C CYS A 169 23.12 3.76 14.17
N LEU A 170 22.05 4.40 14.66
CA LEU A 170 21.05 5.04 13.81
C LEU A 170 21.56 6.33 13.12
N GLY A 171 22.76 6.82 13.49
CA GLY A 171 23.42 7.89 12.75
C GLY A 171 22.70 9.25 12.76
N GLY A 172 21.99 9.60 13.83
CA GLY A 172 21.30 10.88 13.96
C GLY A 172 20.03 11.00 13.09
N ARG A 173 19.49 9.89 12.58
CA ARG A 173 18.22 9.85 11.86
C ARG A 173 17.06 10.20 12.78
N THR A 174 16.03 10.81 12.20
CA THR A 174 14.80 11.09 12.95
C THR A 174 14.10 9.78 13.29
N ILE A 175 13.90 9.56 14.57
CA ILE A 175 13.09 8.45 15.07
C ILE A 175 11.64 8.93 15.05
N THR A 176 10.76 8.16 14.40
CA THR A 176 9.33 8.45 14.27
C THR A 176 8.52 7.68 15.29
N GLU A 177 8.98 6.49 15.63
CA GLU A 177 8.36 5.62 16.61
C GLU A 177 9.45 4.96 17.46
N PHE A 178 9.19 4.79 18.74
CA PHE A 178 10.10 4.12 19.64
C PHE A 178 9.36 3.42 20.77
N ASN A 179 9.52 2.12 20.85
CA ASN A 179 8.98 1.32 21.94
C ASN A 179 10.07 0.38 22.46
N TYR A 180 10.43 0.53 23.73
CA TYR A 180 11.39 -0.31 24.41
C TYR A 180 10.66 -1.31 25.31
N ARG A 181 10.97 -2.58 25.16
CA ARG A 181 10.40 -3.65 25.96
C ARG A 181 11.48 -4.50 26.58
N TYR A 182 11.57 -4.47 27.90
CA TYR A 182 12.36 -5.40 28.66
C TYR A 182 11.87 -6.83 28.42
N ALA A 183 12.75 -7.72 28.03
CA ALA A 183 12.41 -9.12 27.75
C ALA A 183 12.98 -10.07 28.83
N SER A 184 14.24 -9.84 29.25
CA SER A 184 14.91 -10.63 30.27
C SER A 184 16.08 -9.85 30.85
N GLU A 185 16.78 -10.40 31.87
CA GLU A 185 18.00 -9.79 32.45
C GLU A 185 19.14 -9.61 31.42
N ASN A 186 19.08 -10.31 30.31
CA ASN A 186 20.14 -10.29 29.28
C ASN A 186 19.73 -9.62 27.97
N GLU A 187 18.43 -9.40 27.74
CA GLU A 187 17.90 -8.98 26.45
C GLU A 187 16.70 -8.04 26.57
N ALA A 188 16.68 -7.01 25.74
CA ALA A 188 15.54 -6.15 25.50
C ALA A 188 15.19 -6.09 24.01
N HIS A 189 13.92 -5.82 23.74
CA HIS A 189 13.41 -5.65 22.40
C HIS A 189 13.08 -4.18 22.16
N ILE A 190 13.57 -3.62 21.08
CA ILE A 190 13.22 -2.29 20.62
C ILE A 190 12.39 -2.42 19.37
N PHE A 191 11.25 -1.76 19.33
CA PHE A 191 10.47 -1.49 18.12
C PHE A 191 10.71 -0.03 17.76
N VAL A 192 11.16 0.22 16.51
CA VAL A 192 11.59 1.55 16.10
C VAL A 192 11.17 1.87 14.69
N GLY A 193 10.66 3.08 14.49
CA GLY A 193 10.45 3.73 13.20
C GLY A 193 11.50 4.79 12.94
N ILE A 194 12.05 4.87 11.75
CA ILE A 194 13.04 5.88 11.36
C ILE A 194 12.71 6.49 10.00
N LYS A 195 12.96 7.81 9.85
CA LYS A 195 12.88 8.47 8.54
C LYS A 195 14.07 8.08 7.67
N LEU A 196 13.77 7.76 6.41
CA LEU A 196 14.74 7.44 5.36
C LEU A 196 14.80 8.58 4.33
N ARG A 197 16.00 8.83 3.80
CA ARG A 197 16.23 9.76 2.69
C ARG A 197 16.54 9.02 1.39
N GLY A 198 17.17 7.86 1.48
CA GLY A 198 17.58 6.99 0.37
C GLY A 198 16.69 5.75 0.19
N GLY A 199 15.51 5.71 0.82
CA GLY A 199 14.56 4.60 0.69
C GLY A 199 15.09 3.25 1.14
N ARG A 200 14.64 2.19 0.48
CA ARG A 200 14.95 0.79 0.86
C ARG A 200 16.46 0.46 0.82
N ALA A 201 17.21 1.09 -0.07
CA ALA A 201 18.65 0.89 -0.15
C ALA A 201 19.36 1.36 1.13
N GLU A 202 19.00 2.57 1.61
CA GLU A 202 19.50 3.10 2.88
C GLU A 202 19.14 2.21 4.06
N PHE A 203 17.91 1.70 4.12
CA PHE A 203 17.50 0.80 5.19
C PHE A 203 18.29 -0.52 5.18
N SER A 204 18.57 -1.07 4.00
CA SER A 204 19.41 -2.28 3.86
C SER A 204 20.84 -2.05 4.35
N GLU A 205 21.40 -0.86 4.20
CA GLU A 205 22.69 -0.50 4.76
C GLU A 205 22.65 -0.42 6.28
N ILE A 206 21.61 0.25 6.84
CA ILE A 206 21.43 0.35 8.29
C ILE A 206 21.31 -1.02 8.95
N THR A 207 20.49 -1.91 8.39
CA THR A 207 20.31 -3.26 8.95
C THR A 207 21.58 -4.09 8.84
N ARG A 208 22.36 -3.93 7.78
CA ARG A 208 23.68 -4.58 7.64
C ARG A 208 24.65 -4.10 8.70
N ASP A 209 24.72 -2.80 8.94
CA ASP A 209 25.59 -2.19 9.94
C ASP A 209 25.23 -2.64 11.36
N LEU A 210 23.94 -2.67 11.67
CA LEU A 210 23.44 -3.15 12.95
C LEU A 210 23.75 -4.63 13.16
N ASN A 211 23.49 -5.48 12.15
CA ASN A 211 23.83 -6.89 12.22
C ASN A 211 25.35 -7.12 12.36
N GLY A 212 26.17 -6.31 11.67
CA GLY A 212 27.64 -6.36 11.79
C GLY A 212 28.14 -6.00 13.20
N LYS A 213 27.36 -5.26 13.98
CA LYS A 213 27.64 -4.92 15.40
C LYS A 213 27.00 -5.91 16.39
N GLY A 214 26.40 -6.98 15.91
CA GLY A 214 25.83 -8.05 16.70
C GLY A 214 24.39 -7.80 17.16
N TYR A 215 23.67 -6.83 16.58
CA TYR A 215 22.24 -6.64 16.79
C TYR A 215 21.44 -7.55 15.86
N GLU A 216 20.40 -8.18 16.35
CA GLU A 216 19.48 -8.98 15.54
C GLU A 216 18.31 -8.08 15.11
N CYS A 217 18.23 -7.76 13.79
CA CYS A 217 17.24 -6.84 13.23
C CYS A 217 16.20 -7.57 12.39
N PHE A 218 14.94 -7.22 12.58
CA PHE A 218 13.79 -7.75 11.85
C PHE A 218 13.08 -6.60 11.14
N ASP A 219 13.08 -6.61 9.81
CA ASP A 219 12.32 -5.64 9.00
C ASP A 219 10.82 -5.92 9.15
N LEU A 220 10.09 -4.92 9.61
CA LEU A 220 8.66 -4.95 9.80
C LEU A 220 7.92 -3.95 8.90
N SER A 221 8.64 -3.27 8.00
CA SER A 221 8.08 -2.23 7.13
C SER A 221 6.96 -2.74 6.22
N ASP A 222 6.95 -4.03 5.89
CA ASP A 222 5.90 -4.67 5.10
C ASP A 222 4.92 -5.50 5.95
N ASN A 223 5.08 -5.53 7.27
CA ASN A 223 4.21 -6.30 8.17
C ASN A 223 2.98 -5.48 8.57
N GLU A 224 1.80 -5.91 8.11
CA GLU A 224 0.54 -5.19 8.34
C GLU A 224 0.19 -5.03 9.84
N LEU A 225 0.43 -6.08 10.65
CA LEU A 225 0.17 -6.00 12.09
C LEU A 225 1.12 -5.01 12.78
N ALA A 226 2.40 -5.01 12.38
CA ALA A 226 3.36 -4.05 12.89
C ALA A 226 2.97 -2.61 12.51
N LYS A 227 2.56 -2.37 11.26
CA LYS A 227 2.08 -1.06 10.80
C LYS A 227 0.87 -0.56 11.58
N LEU A 228 -0.02 -1.45 12.04
CA LEU A 228 -1.16 -1.09 12.88
C LEU A 228 -0.79 -0.77 14.33
N HIS A 229 0.34 -1.27 14.82
CA HIS A 229 0.81 -1.05 16.20
C HIS A 229 1.70 0.19 16.37
N VAL A 230 2.17 0.75 15.29
CA VAL A 230 3.16 1.83 15.30
C VAL A 230 2.57 3.16 15.81
N ARG A 231 1.23 3.32 15.79
CA ARG A 231 0.60 4.60 16.20
C ARG A 231 -0.82 4.45 16.75
#